data_8fee912d36a9ed8c41f55a873e7b7324
#
_entry.id   8fee912d36a9ed8c41f55a873e7b7324
#
_cell.length_a   1.000
_cell.length_b   1.000
_cell.length_c   1.000
_cell.angle_alpha   90.00
_cell.angle_beta   90.00
_cell.angle_gamma   90.00
#
_symmetry.space_group_name_H-M   'P 1'
#
loop_
_entity.id
_entity.type
_entity.pdbx_description
1 polymer ?
#
loop_
_entity_poly.entity_id
_entity_poly.type
_entity_poly.pdbx_seq_one_letter_code
_entity_poly.pdbx_strand_id
1 'polypeptide(L)'
;MKERPYHHLPDGTFRNPKGSPVIISKSGKFSYRTFSKLRKKVDLSYPKEHVIDKEKVLADLEKYKDNDYIAWIGHATYLIKLGATTIITDPVFSKNAGPLIFGPKRFTNPAIKLNEIPKTDIFLLTHNHYDHQDMSTIRNFPFKSAKVLTPLNLGKYFKGYKDVNEMDWYDQIIINEDLKISLLPAVHWSKRSLTDTNKTLWGNFLIEHKNKKILFACDTGYGEIYKELGETYGPIDLTMINIGAYNFKPMFDKTIYHTTPEEALNVAQDLKSKKVLGMHWGTFVLSLEPIMEPPIRFKDSAEKYGFNKEDAIIFKIGEVSPLDKLL
;
A
#
# COMPACT_ATOMS: atom_id res chain seq x y z
N MET A 1 -19.93 -11.63 -27.82
CA MET A 1 -18.77 -11.72 -26.86
C MET A 1 -18.70 -10.39 -26.12
N LYS A 2 -18.65 -10.37 -24.79
CA LYS A 2 -18.39 -9.11 -24.06
C LYS A 2 -17.01 -8.61 -24.48
N GLU A 3 -16.91 -7.33 -24.80
CA GLU A 3 -15.64 -6.69 -25.15
C GLU A 3 -14.67 -6.84 -23.96
N ARG A 4 -13.43 -7.26 -24.26
CA ARG A 4 -12.42 -7.45 -23.21
C ARG A 4 -12.06 -6.09 -22.62
N PRO A 5 -12.01 -5.93 -21.27
CA PRO A 5 -11.62 -4.67 -20.65
C PRO A 5 -10.26 -4.18 -21.17
N TYR A 6 -10.11 -2.86 -21.29
CA TYR A 6 -8.89 -2.24 -21.85
C TYR A 6 -7.58 -2.74 -21.22
N HIS A 7 -7.58 -2.98 -19.93
CA HIS A 7 -6.38 -3.39 -19.19
C HIS A 7 -6.01 -4.87 -19.36
N HIS A 8 -6.85 -5.69 -19.97
CA HIS A 8 -6.54 -7.08 -20.30
C HIS A 8 -5.91 -7.19 -21.68
N LEU A 9 -4.68 -7.68 -21.78
CA LEU A 9 -4.01 -7.91 -23.06
C LEU A 9 -4.27 -9.33 -23.60
N PRO A 10 -4.17 -9.52 -24.95
CA PRO A 10 -4.41 -10.83 -25.58
C PRO A 10 -3.46 -11.94 -25.11
N ASP A 11 -2.26 -11.59 -24.67
CA ASP A 11 -1.22 -12.51 -24.17
C ASP A 11 -1.43 -12.92 -22.70
N GLY A 12 -2.52 -12.47 -22.07
CA GLY A 12 -2.86 -12.77 -20.69
C GLY A 12 -2.14 -11.89 -19.66
N THR A 13 -1.44 -10.84 -20.09
CA THR A 13 -0.87 -9.81 -19.21
C THR A 13 -1.84 -8.65 -19.02
N PHE A 14 -1.51 -7.78 -18.05
CA PHE A 14 -2.27 -6.57 -17.76
C PHE A 14 -1.46 -5.32 -18.10
N ARG A 15 -2.16 -4.20 -18.34
CA ARG A 15 -1.56 -2.89 -18.55
C ARG A 15 -2.24 -1.84 -17.68
N ASN A 16 -1.55 -0.72 -17.50
CA ASN A 16 -2.04 0.44 -16.75
C ASN A 16 -3.27 1.08 -17.40
N PRO A 17 -4.05 1.90 -16.64
CA PRO A 17 -5.15 2.69 -17.18
C PRO A 17 -4.72 3.54 -18.39
N LYS A 18 -5.68 3.92 -19.23
CA LYS A 18 -5.41 4.83 -20.36
C LYS A 18 -4.82 6.14 -19.84
N GLY A 19 -3.92 6.73 -20.61
CA GLY A 19 -3.26 7.98 -20.22
C GLY A 19 -2.18 7.84 -19.14
N SER A 20 -1.91 6.62 -18.64
CA SER A 20 -0.83 6.39 -17.69
C SER A 20 0.53 6.74 -18.30
N PRO A 21 1.46 7.30 -17.51
CA PRO A 21 2.81 7.60 -18.00
C PRO A 21 3.53 6.34 -18.44
N VAL A 22 4.38 6.48 -19.47
CA VAL A 22 5.19 5.38 -20.02
C VAL A 22 6.67 5.64 -19.71
N ILE A 23 7.40 4.61 -19.30
CA ILE A 23 8.86 4.72 -19.16
C ILE A 23 9.45 4.94 -20.56
N ILE A 24 9.91 6.15 -20.84
CA ILE A 24 10.80 6.40 -21.95
C ILE A 24 12.20 6.07 -21.43
N SER A 25 12.60 4.81 -21.59
CA SER A 25 13.94 4.37 -21.21
C SER A 25 14.97 5.07 -22.09
N LYS A 26 15.60 6.12 -21.59
CA LYS A 26 16.95 6.45 -22.02
C LYS A 26 17.85 5.41 -21.34
N SER A 27 18.22 4.37 -22.08
CA SER A 27 19.12 3.33 -21.62
C SER A 27 20.52 3.90 -21.33
N GLY A 28 20.67 4.55 -20.19
CA GLY A 28 21.96 4.72 -19.57
C GLY A 28 22.41 3.36 -19.03
N LYS A 29 23.61 2.90 -19.37
CA LYS A 29 24.22 1.64 -18.89
C LYS A 29 24.50 1.66 -17.38
N PHE A 30 23.56 2.17 -16.59
CA PHE A 30 23.69 2.20 -15.15
C PHE A 30 23.25 0.86 -14.58
N SER A 31 24.20 0.07 -14.11
CA SER A 31 23.90 -1.28 -13.67
C SER A 31 23.16 -1.28 -12.33
N TYR A 32 22.18 -2.17 -12.19
CA TYR A 32 21.55 -2.52 -10.92
C TYR A 32 22.56 -2.74 -9.78
N ARG A 33 23.77 -3.23 -10.12
CA ARG A 33 24.89 -3.41 -9.17
C ARG A 33 25.33 -2.09 -8.55
N THR A 34 25.41 -1.01 -9.34
CA THR A 34 25.80 0.33 -8.84
C THR A 34 24.70 0.92 -8.00
N PHE A 35 23.44 0.84 -8.44
CA PHE A 35 22.29 1.24 -7.65
C PHE A 35 22.25 0.50 -6.30
N SER A 36 22.43 -0.82 -6.29
CA SER A 36 22.48 -1.62 -5.06
C SER A 36 23.61 -1.22 -4.13
N LYS A 37 24.77 -0.77 -4.66
CA LYS A 37 25.88 -0.23 -3.86
C LYS A 37 25.52 1.12 -3.24
N LEU A 38 24.89 2.02 -3.99
CA LEU A 38 24.46 3.33 -3.49
C LEU A 38 23.38 3.16 -2.41
N ARG A 39 22.40 2.29 -2.64
CA ARG A 39 21.35 2.00 -1.68
C ARG A 39 21.87 1.53 -0.32
N LYS A 40 22.97 0.81 -0.27
CA LYS A 40 23.64 0.39 0.98
C LYS A 40 24.27 1.54 1.75
N LYS A 41 24.42 2.73 1.14
CA LYS A 41 24.98 3.93 1.77
C LYS A 41 23.92 4.91 2.26
N VAL A 42 22.65 4.61 2.05
CA VAL A 42 21.55 5.42 2.59
C VAL A 42 21.67 5.43 4.12
N ASP A 43 21.58 6.61 4.70
CA ASP A 43 21.58 6.77 6.16
C ASP A 43 20.29 6.16 6.73
N LEU A 44 20.44 5.24 7.69
CA LEU A 44 19.35 4.53 8.34
C LEU A 44 19.01 5.10 9.72
N SER A 45 19.58 6.24 10.08
CA SER A 45 19.26 6.90 11.34
C SER A 45 17.83 7.46 11.32
N TYR A 46 17.10 7.21 12.38
CA TYR A 46 15.75 7.73 12.59
C TYR A 46 15.54 8.07 14.08
N PRO A 47 14.61 8.99 14.40
CA PRO A 47 14.26 9.32 15.77
C PRO A 47 13.72 8.08 16.50
N LYS A 48 14.05 7.92 17.81
CA LYS A 48 13.56 6.80 18.62
C LYS A 48 12.03 6.68 18.59
N GLU A 49 11.36 7.80 18.59
CA GLU A 49 9.90 7.91 18.54
C GLU A 49 9.27 7.51 17.22
N HIS A 50 10.08 7.22 16.19
CA HIS A 50 9.57 6.70 14.90
C HIS A 50 8.88 5.34 15.04
N VAL A 51 9.31 4.54 16.03
CA VAL A 51 8.73 3.23 16.32
C VAL A 51 8.23 3.23 17.77
N ILE A 52 6.95 2.92 17.95
CA ILE A 52 6.31 2.82 19.27
C ILE A 52 6.68 1.47 19.90
N ASP A 53 6.93 1.47 21.20
CA ASP A 53 7.22 0.25 21.94
C ASP A 53 6.08 -0.75 21.82
N LYS A 54 6.41 -2.02 21.58
CA LYS A 54 5.45 -3.08 21.31
C LYS A 54 4.38 -3.22 22.40
N GLU A 55 4.78 -3.13 23.66
CA GLU A 55 3.88 -3.23 24.81
C GLU A 55 2.80 -2.13 24.77
N LYS A 56 3.20 -0.91 24.38
CA LYS A 56 2.27 0.20 24.18
C LYS A 56 1.33 -0.05 22.99
N VAL A 57 1.84 -0.58 21.87
CA VAL A 57 1.01 -0.93 20.70
C VAL A 57 -0.06 -1.94 21.09
N LEU A 58 0.32 -3.00 21.80
CA LEU A 58 -0.63 -4.03 22.27
C LEU A 58 -1.66 -3.45 23.24
N ALA A 59 -1.23 -2.57 24.16
CA ALA A 59 -2.14 -1.88 25.09
C ALA A 59 -3.11 -0.95 24.34
N ASP A 60 -2.66 -0.22 23.32
CA ASP A 60 -3.51 0.66 22.53
C ASP A 60 -4.49 -0.15 21.66
N LEU A 61 -4.08 -1.28 21.07
CA LEU A 61 -4.98 -2.19 20.35
C LEU A 61 -6.07 -2.78 21.27
N GLU A 62 -5.72 -3.17 22.51
CA GLU A 62 -6.70 -3.63 23.49
C GLU A 62 -7.63 -2.50 23.94
N LYS A 63 -7.07 -1.30 24.19
CA LYS A 63 -7.85 -0.13 24.59
C LYS A 63 -8.91 0.25 23.57
N TYR A 64 -8.60 0.14 22.27
CA TYR A 64 -9.50 0.54 21.19
C TYR A 64 -10.22 -0.65 20.52
N LYS A 65 -10.18 -1.85 21.12
CA LYS A 65 -10.76 -3.06 20.51
C LYS A 65 -12.25 -2.95 20.16
N ASP A 66 -12.99 -2.09 20.85
CA ASP A 66 -14.43 -1.85 20.64
C ASP A 66 -14.70 -0.61 19.78
N ASN A 67 -13.66 0.09 19.33
CA ASN A 67 -13.74 1.27 18.46
C ASN A 67 -13.33 0.93 17.03
N ASP A 68 -13.78 1.74 16.08
CA ASP A 68 -13.16 1.78 14.75
C ASP A 68 -11.79 2.43 14.86
N TYR A 69 -10.76 1.80 14.28
CA TYR A 69 -9.40 2.34 14.33
C TYR A 69 -8.58 1.98 13.09
N ILE A 70 -7.49 2.71 12.88
CA ILE A 70 -6.40 2.38 11.96
C ILE A 70 -5.12 2.26 12.78
N ALA A 71 -4.36 1.17 12.58
CA ALA A 71 -3.06 0.95 13.21
C ALA A 71 -2.00 0.65 12.15
N TRP A 72 -0.86 1.38 12.17
CA TRP A 72 0.24 1.14 11.25
C TRP A 72 1.25 0.14 11.82
N ILE A 73 1.34 -1.03 11.20
CA ILE A 73 2.28 -2.08 11.62
C ILE A 73 3.66 -1.89 10.98
N GLY A 74 3.71 -1.12 9.89
CA GLY A 74 4.92 -0.76 9.16
C GLY A 74 4.77 -1.02 7.65
N HIS A 75 5.47 -0.24 6.83
CA HIS A 75 5.40 -0.28 5.36
C HIS A 75 3.98 -0.02 4.85
N ALA A 76 3.38 -0.97 4.13
CA ALA A 76 1.98 -0.95 3.68
C ALA A 76 1.07 -1.84 4.53
N THR A 77 1.57 -2.33 5.68
CA THR A 77 0.81 -3.19 6.58
C THR A 77 0.04 -2.36 7.59
N TYR A 78 -1.28 -2.38 7.51
CA TYR A 78 -2.20 -1.74 8.45
C TYR A 78 -3.18 -2.76 9.01
N LEU A 79 -3.61 -2.52 10.25
CA LEU A 79 -4.85 -3.09 10.79
C LEU A 79 -5.91 -1.99 10.74
N ILE A 80 -7.03 -2.28 10.10
CA ILE A 80 -8.18 -1.38 10.00
C ILE A 80 -9.37 -2.10 10.61
N LYS A 81 -9.89 -1.58 11.72
CA LYS A 81 -11.10 -2.12 12.37
C LYS A 81 -12.28 -1.22 12.06
N LEU A 82 -13.35 -1.83 11.55
CA LEU A 82 -14.60 -1.17 11.17
C LEU A 82 -15.77 -2.00 11.69
N GLY A 83 -16.44 -1.50 12.72
CA GLY A 83 -17.46 -2.26 13.44
C GLY A 83 -16.91 -3.58 14.00
N ALA A 84 -17.52 -4.70 13.64
CA ALA A 84 -17.06 -6.04 14.04
C ALA A 84 -15.96 -6.62 13.14
N THR A 85 -15.59 -5.95 12.03
CA THR A 85 -14.66 -6.47 11.02
C THR A 85 -13.28 -5.90 11.19
N THR A 86 -12.26 -6.75 11.25
CA THR A 86 -10.84 -6.35 11.23
C THR A 86 -10.21 -6.74 9.89
N ILE A 87 -9.61 -5.78 9.23
CA ILE A 87 -8.95 -5.90 7.93
C ILE A 87 -7.44 -5.77 8.15
N ILE A 88 -6.63 -6.61 7.49
CA ILE A 88 -5.19 -6.41 7.36
C ILE A 88 -4.84 -6.13 5.90
N THR A 89 -3.97 -5.16 5.67
CA THR A 89 -3.51 -4.78 4.32
C THR A 89 -2.07 -5.20 4.11
N ASP A 90 -1.75 -5.74 2.93
CA ASP A 90 -0.40 -6.09 2.45
C ASP A 90 0.55 -6.53 3.58
N PRO A 91 0.25 -7.60 4.34
CA PRO A 91 1.01 -7.91 5.55
C PRO A 91 2.39 -8.49 5.22
N VAL A 92 3.42 -7.74 5.63
CA VAL A 92 4.83 -8.10 5.48
C VAL A 92 5.52 -8.12 6.84
N PHE A 93 5.85 -9.32 7.33
CA PHE A 93 6.52 -9.54 8.61
C PHE A 93 7.94 -10.09 8.45
N SER A 94 8.34 -10.47 7.22
CA SER A 94 9.68 -10.97 6.93
C SER A 94 10.76 -9.90 7.08
N LYS A 95 11.98 -10.34 7.39
CA LYS A 95 13.16 -9.47 7.50
C LYS A 95 13.61 -8.89 6.15
N ASN A 96 13.25 -9.53 5.05
CA ASN A 96 13.68 -9.16 3.71
C ASN A 96 12.47 -9.08 2.77
N ALA A 97 12.43 -8.04 1.96
CA ALA A 97 11.51 -7.93 0.82
C ALA A 97 12.14 -8.57 -0.42
N GLY A 98 12.08 -9.91 -0.49
CA GLY A 98 12.69 -10.67 -1.58
C GLY A 98 12.58 -12.17 -1.39
N PRO A 99 13.05 -12.97 -2.38
CA PRO A 99 13.01 -14.42 -2.26
C PRO A 99 14.01 -14.90 -1.18
N LEU A 100 13.53 -15.72 -0.25
CA LEU A 100 14.31 -16.27 0.86
C LEU A 100 15.01 -15.17 1.69
N ILE A 101 16.34 -15.14 1.65
CA ILE A 101 17.20 -14.18 2.38
C ILE A 101 17.66 -13.00 1.51
N PHE A 102 17.23 -12.96 0.23
CA PHE A 102 17.64 -11.92 -0.71
C PHE A 102 16.68 -10.73 -0.68
N GLY A 103 17.05 -9.64 -1.34
CA GLY A 103 16.27 -8.42 -1.42
C GLY A 103 16.61 -7.39 -0.34
N PRO A 104 15.91 -6.25 -0.33
CA PRO A 104 16.06 -5.22 0.67
C PRO A 104 15.76 -5.75 2.07
N LYS A 105 16.65 -5.48 3.03
CA LYS A 105 16.39 -5.76 4.45
C LYS A 105 15.57 -4.63 5.05
N ARG A 106 14.65 -4.99 5.94
CA ARG A 106 14.01 -3.97 6.77
C ARG A 106 15.00 -3.42 7.79
N PHE A 107 14.93 -2.13 8.04
CA PHE A 107 15.74 -1.47 9.06
C PHE A 107 14.93 -1.16 10.35
N THR A 108 13.60 -1.16 10.26
CA THR A 108 12.68 -1.14 11.41
C THR A 108 11.94 -2.47 11.50
N ASN A 109 11.69 -2.95 12.72
CA ASN A 109 10.85 -4.14 12.91
C ASN A 109 9.36 -3.78 12.68
N PRO A 110 8.49 -4.77 12.36
CA PRO A 110 7.06 -4.59 12.51
C PRO A 110 6.70 -4.20 13.93
N ALA A 111 5.69 -3.36 14.11
CA ALA A 111 5.26 -2.87 15.43
C ALA A 111 4.94 -4.00 16.42
N ILE A 112 4.36 -5.07 15.91
CA ILE A 112 4.05 -6.31 16.66
C ILE A 112 4.43 -7.52 15.80
N LYS A 113 4.51 -8.70 16.40
CA LYS A 113 4.77 -9.94 15.67
C LYS A 113 3.50 -10.47 14.98
N LEU A 114 3.69 -11.31 13.95
CA LEU A 114 2.58 -11.92 13.21
C LEU A 114 1.60 -12.70 14.10
N ASN A 115 2.08 -13.35 15.15
CA ASN A 115 1.25 -14.11 16.09
C ASN A 115 0.64 -13.25 17.22
N GLU A 116 0.93 -11.94 17.23
CA GLU A 116 0.39 -10.97 18.21
C GLU A 116 -0.70 -10.09 17.57
N ILE A 117 -0.96 -10.21 16.26
CA ILE A 117 -2.04 -9.45 15.60
C ILE A 117 -3.41 -9.90 16.13
N PRO A 118 -4.40 -8.99 16.26
CA PRO A 118 -5.76 -9.35 16.63
C PRO A 118 -6.40 -10.26 15.58
N LYS A 119 -7.50 -10.91 15.97
CA LYS A 119 -8.29 -11.69 15.01
C LYS A 119 -8.61 -10.84 13.80
N THR A 120 -8.30 -11.38 12.63
CA THR A 120 -8.44 -10.70 11.34
C THR A 120 -9.47 -11.44 10.49
N ASP A 121 -10.44 -10.69 9.99
CA ASP A 121 -11.56 -11.23 9.23
C ASP A 121 -11.33 -11.08 7.71
N ILE A 122 -10.57 -10.07 7.29
CA ILE A 122 -10.28 -9.80 5.87
C ILE A 122 -8.78 -9.58 5.68
N PHE A 123 -8.24 -10.21 4.64
CA PHE A 123 -6.87 -10.05 4.16
C PHE A 123 -6.91 -9.37 2.79
N LEU A 124 -6.42 -8.12 2.68
CA LEU A 124 -6.26 -7.41 1.43
C LEU A 124 -4.83 -7.56 0.91
N LEU A 125 -4.68 -7.88 -0.37
CA LEU A 125 -3.39 -7.88 -1.07
C LEU A 125 -3.52 -7.06 -2.35
N THR A 126 -2.74 -5.98 -2.48
CA THR A 126 -2.83 -5.05 -3.61
C THR A 126 -2.12 -5.52 -4.86
N HIS A 127 -0.98 -6.17 -4.75
CA HIS A 127 -0.16 -6.67 -5.86
C HIS A 127 0.91 -7.66 -5.40
N ASN A 128 1.75 -8.16 -6.32
CA ASN A 128 2.65 -9.28 -6.05
C ASN A 128 4.11 -8.92 -5.75
N HIS A 129 4.49 -7.66 -5.59
CA HIS A 129 5.86 -7.33 -5.20
C HIS A 129 6.23 -7.91 -3.83
N TYR A 130 7.52 -8.14 -3.60
CA TYR A 130 7.99 -8.88 -2.43
C TYR A 130 7.77 -8.15 -1.10
N ASP A 131 7.67 -6.83 -1.13
CA ASP A 131 7.40 -5.96 0.00
C ASP A 131 5.90 -5.75 0.28
N HIS A 132 5.02 -6.41 -0.49
CA HIS A 132 3.57 -6.50 -0.28
C HIS A 132 3.10 -7.94 -0.14
N GLN A 133 3.44 -8.81 -1.08
CA GLN A 133 3.14 -10.23 -1.03
C GLN A 133 4.26 -11.01 -0.33
N ASP A 134 4.28 -11.02 0.98
CA ASP A 134 5.20 -11.82 1.77
C ASP A 134 4.71 -13.27 1.91
N MET A 135 5.33 -14.17 1.17
CA MET A 135 4.95 -15.58 1.16
C MET A 135 5.16 -16.28 2.51
N SER A 136 6.11 -15.80 3.33
CA SER A 136 6.29 -16.32 4.69
C SER A 136 5.10 -15.92 5.57
N THR A 137 4.69 -14.67 5.49
CA THR A 137 3.50 -14.17 6.19
C THR A 137 2.24 -14.89 5.72
N ILE A 138 1.99 -14.99 4.41
CA ILE A 138 0.82 -15.68 3.87
C ILE A 138 0.75 -17.14 4.38
N ARG A 139 1.86 -17.87 4.36
CA ARG A 139 1.90 -19.28 4.83
C ARG A 139 1.67 -19.42 6.33
N ASN A 140 2.20 -18.50 7.13
CA ASN A 140 2.15 -18.57 8.60
C ASN A 140 1.06 -17.68 9.20
N PHE A 141 0.21 -17.06 8.38
CA PHE A 141 -0.89 -16.22 8.86
C PHE A 141 -1.82 -17.01 9.77
N PRO A 142 -2.11 -16.55 10.99
CA PRO A 142 -2.82 -17.35 11.99
C PRO A 142 -4.30 -17.54 11.67
N PHE A 143 -4.91 -16.65 10.87
CA PHE A 143 -6.34 -16.65 10.59
C PHE A 143 -6.65 -17.09 9.16
N LYS A 144 -6.51 -18.40 8.87
CA LYS A 144 -6.76 -18.97 7.53
C LYS A 144 -8.23 -18.96 7.11
N SER A 145 -9.15 -18.63 8.03
CA SER A 145 -10.56 -18.39 7.76
C SER A 145 -10.85 -16.97 7.29
N ALA A 146 -9.87 -16.07 7.34
CA ALA A 146 -10.03 -14.71 6.82
C ALA A 146 -10.40 -14.75 5.32
N LYS A 147 -11.36 -13.91 4.94
CA LYS A 147 -11.70 -13.66 3.53
C LYS A 147 -10.54 -12.93 2.87
N VAL A 148 -9.96 -13.52 1.83
CA VAL A 148 -8.91 -12.90 1.03
C VAL A 148 -9.53 -12.15 -0.14
N LEU A 149 -9.22 -10.87 -0.28
CA LEU A 149 -9.53 -10.05 -1.44
C LEU A 149 -8.22 -9.66 -2.11
N THR A 150 -8.08 -9.99 -3.38
CA THR A 150 -6.83 -9.78 -4.11
C THR A 150 -7.12 -9.58 -5.60
N PRO A 151 -6.28 -8.84 -6.34
CA PRO A 151 -6.41 -8.73 -7.78
C PRO A 151 -6.27 -10.08 -8.50
N LEU A 152 -6.72 -10.13 -9.76
CA LEU A 152 -6.70 -11.32 -10.61
C LEU A 152 -5.32 -11.98 -10.67
N ASN A 153 -5.32 -13.32 -10.70
CA ASN A 153 -4.17 -14.21 -10.79
C ASN A 153 -3.27 -14.27 -9.55
N LEU A 154 -3.73 -13.75 -8.39
CA LEU A 154 -3.00 -13.81 -7.12
C LEU A 154 -3.54 -14.88 -6.16
N GLY A 155 -4.77 -15.34 -6.33
CA GLY A 155 -5.41 -16.34 -5.46
C GLY A 155 -4.62 -17.63 -5.30
N LYS A 156 -3.88 -18.05 -6.33
CA LYS A 156 -3.01 -19.24 -6.31
C LYS A 156 -1.95 -19.27 -5.19
N TYR A 157 -1.63 -18.11 -4.61
CA TYR A 157 -0.65 -18.00 -3.52
C TYR A 157 -1.25 -18.24 -2.14
N PHE A 158 -2.58 -18.26 -2.01
CA PHE A 158 -3.31 -18.40 -0.75
C PHE A 158 -3.72 -19.85 -0.45
N LYS A 159 -2.78 -20.77 -0.61
CA LYS A 159 -3.02 -22.19 -0.29
C LYS A 159 -3.39 -22.37 1.19
N GLY A 160 -4.48 -23.08 1.44
CA GLY A 160 -5.00 -23.35 2.78
C GLY A 160 -5.96 -22.29 3.32
N TYR A 161 -6.22 -21.19 2.61
CA TYR A 161 -7.32 -20.29 2.91
C TYR A 161 -8.63 -20.84 2.33
N LYS A 162 -9.74 -20.58 3.03
CA LYS A 162 -11.05 -21.14 2.64
C LYS A 162 -11.84 -20.23 1.71
N ASP A 163 -11.61 -18.92 1.77
CA ASP A 163 -12.38 -17.91 1.07
C ASP A 163 -11.41 -16.94 0.37
N VAL A 164 -11.11 -17.20 -0.88
CA VAL A 164 -10.19 -16.42 -1.71
C VAL A 164 -10.93 -15.87 -2.92
N ASN A 165 -11.01 -14.54 -2.99
CA ASN A 165 -11.73 -13.81 -4.02
C ASN A 165 -10.74 -13.00 -4.85
N GLU A 166 -10.60 -13.38 -6.11
CA GLU A 166 -9.88 -12.59 -7.12
C GLU A 166 -10.82 -11.54 -7.70
N MET A 167 -10.36 -10.30 -7.76
CA MET A 167 -11.14 -9.15 -8.22
C MET A 167 -10.50 -8.53 -9.46
N ASP A 168 -11.32 -8.14 -10.42
CA ASP A 168 -10.94 -7.26 -11.51
C ASP A 168 -11.16 -5.80 -11.11
N TRP A 169 -10.62 -4.84 -11.88
CA TRP A 169 -10.91 -3.43 -11.62
C TRP A 169 -12.40 -3.16 -11.73
N TYR A 170 -12.90 -2.40 -10.75
CA TYR A 170 -14.31 -2.03 -10.54
C TYR A 170 -15.19 -3.15 -9.96
N ASP A 171 -14.62 -4.34 -9.70
CA ASP A 171 -15.34 -5.35 -8.92
C ASP A 171 -15.58 -4.89 -7.49
N GLN A 172 -16.74 -5.30 -6.94
CA GLN A 172 -17.17 -4.97 -5.58
C GLN A 172 -17.58 -6.23 -4.83
N ILE A 173 -17.18 -6.31 -3.58
CA ILE A 173 -17.62 -7.36 -2.67
C ILE A 173 -18.30 -6.71 -1.47
N ILE A 174 -19.57 -7.07 -1.26
CA ILE A 174 -20.33 -6.70 -0.07
C ILE A 174 -19.94 -7.67 1.04
N ILE A 175 -19.41 -7.14 2.12
CA ILE A 175 -19.02 -7.92 3.31
C ILE A 175 -20.20 -8.09 4.24
N ASN A 176 -20.91 -6.99 4.50
CA ASN A 176 -22.16 -6.94 5.28
C ASN A 176 -22.92 -5.65 4.91
N GLU A 177 -24.02 -5.36 5.63
CA GLU A 177 -24.88 -4.19 5.38
C GLU A 177 -24.11 -2.86 5.39
N ASP A 178 -23.09 -2.75 6.25
CA ASP A 178 -22.33 -1.52 6.49
C ASP A 178 -20.99 -1.47 5.74
N LEU A 179 -20.49 -2.60 5.21
CA LEU A 179 -19.12 -2.69 4.67
C LEU A 179 -19.09 -3.28 3.27
N LYS A 180 -18.56 -2.50 2.34
CA LYS A 180 -18.31 -2.88 0.95
C LYS A 180 -16.86 -2.55 0.58
N ILE A 181 -16.23 -3.42 -0.21
CA ILE A 181 -14.85 -3.23 -0.67
C ILE A 181 -14.82 -3.37 -2.20
N SER A 182 -14.23 -2.37 -2.87
CA SER A 182 -14.07 -2.34 -4.31
C SER A 182 -12.59 -2.35 -4.69
N LEU A 183 -12.23 -3.02 -5.80
CA LEU A 183 -10.90 -2.92 -6.38
C LEU A 183 -10.92 -1.85 -7.48
N LEU A 184 -10.07 -0.83 -7.36
CA LEU A 184 -9.97 0.29 -8.30
C LEU A 184 -8.60 0.30 -9.00
N PRO A 185 -8.52 0.87 -10.22
CA PRO A 185 -7.27 0.98 -10.97
C PRO A 185 -6.16 1.71 -10.21
N ALA A 186 -4.91 1.29 -10.43
CA ALA A 186 -3.69 1.98 -9.99
C ALA A 186 -2.68 2.04 -11.13
N VAL A 187 -1.72 2.98 -11.05
CA VAL A 187 -0.63 3.12 -12.02
C VAL A 187 0.59 2.39 -11.48
N HIS A 188 0.67 1.09 -11.74
CA HIS A 188 1.74 0.25 -11.22
C HIS A 188 2.10 -0.89 -12.19
N TRP A 189 2.71 -1.94 -11.68
CA TRP A 189 3.09 -3.13 -12.42
C TRP A 189 3.23 -4.31 -11.47
N SER A 190 3.39 -5.50 -12.00
CA SER A 190 3.56 -6.70 -11.19
C SER A 190 4.71 -7.58 -11.71
N LYS A 191 5.49 -8.16 -10.80
CA LYS A 191 6.57 -9.11 -11.12
C LYS A 191 7.11 -9.79 -9.87
N ARG A 192 7.33 -11.11 -9.93
CA ARG A 192 8.04 -11.89 -8.92
C ARG A 192 9.10 -12.82 -9.50
N SER A 193 9.02 -13.15 -10.78
CA SER A 193 9.94 -14.05 -11.48
C SER A 193 10.47 -13.42 -12.76
N LEU A 194 11.30 -14.15 -13.48
CA LEU A 194 11.84 -13.65 -14.76
C LEU A 194 10.79 -13.59 -15.88
N THR A 195 9.69 -14.34 -15.75
CA THR A 195 8.72 -14.58 -16.85
C THR A 195 7.29 -14.15 -16.52
N ASP A 196 7.05 -13.50 -15.39
CA ASP A 196 5.69 -13.18 -14.92
C ASP A 196 5.36 -11.69 -14.88
N THR A 197 6.14 -10.85 -15.56
CA THR A 197 5.86 -9.41 -15.63
C THR A 197 4.44 -9.16 -16.10
N ASN A 198 3.66 -8.43 -15.30
CA ASN A 198 2.27 -8.06 -15.53
C ASN A 198 1.30 -9.22 -15.77
N LYS A 199 1.65 -10.45 -15.31
CA LYS A 199 0.75 -11.61 -15.38
C LYS A 199 -0.24 -11.69 -14.22
N THR A 200 -0.10 -10.83 -13.22
CA THR A 200 -1.07 -10.61 -12.15
C THR A 200 -1.54 -9.17 -12.19
N LEU A 201 -2.79 -8.92 -11.85
CA LEU A 201 -3.33 -7.57 -11.76
C LEU A 201 -2.83 -6.87 -10.48
N TRP A 202 -3.04 -5.57 -10.36
CA TRP A 202 -2.79 -4.71 -9.21
C TRP A 202 -3.93 -3.72 -9.06
N GLY A 203 -4.11 -3.12 -7.89
CA GLY A 203 -5.17 -2.13 -7.71
C GLY A 203 -5.29 -1.59 -6.30
N ASN A 204 -5.99 -0.46 -6.20
CA ASN A 204 -6.35 0.20 -4.95
C ASN A 204 -7.60 -0.46 -4.36
N PHE A 205 -7.71 -0.53 -3.03
CA PHE A 205 -8.95 -0.94 -2.37
C PHE A 205 -9.70 0.29 -1.83
N LEU A 206 -10.91 0.51 -2.35
CA LEU A 206 -11.85 1.44 -1.75
C LEU A 206 -12.70 0.68 -0.73
N ILE A 207 -12.58 1.06 0.54
CA ILE A 207 -13.29 0.48 1.68
C ILE A 207 -14.38 1.49 2.06
N GLU A 208 -15.63 1.11 1.85
CA GLU A 208 -16.79 1.92 2.18
C GLU A 208 -17.48 1.31 3.42
N HIS A 209 -17.46 2.03 4.52
CA HIS A 209 -18.08 1.62 5.78
C HIS A 209 -19.07 2.68 6.24
N LYS A 210 -20.37 2.33 6.27
CA LYS A 210 -21.44 3.28 6.53
C LYS A 210 -21.34 4.48 5.57
N ASN A 211 -21.14 5.67 6.11
CA ASN A 211 -20.98 6.91 5.35
C ASN A 211 -19.51 7.33 5.15
N LYS A 212 -18.55 6.46 5.47
CA LYS A 212 -17.10 6.73 5.37
C LYS A 212 -16.48 5.98 4.21
N LYS A 213 -15.53 6.62 3.53
CA LYS A 213 -14.76 6.07 2.43
C LYS A 213 -13.27 6.17 2.73
N ILE A 214 -12.61 5.01 2.78
CA ILE A 214 -11.16 4.90 2.96
C ILE A 214 -10.59 4.28 1.70
N LEU A 215 -9.67 4.97 1.03
CA LEU A 215 -8.92 4.40 -0.07
C LEU A 215 -7.56 3.91 0.46
N PHE A 216 -7.36 2.60 0.44
CA PHE A 216 -6.03 2.00 0.62
C PHE A 216 -5.39 1.85 -0.76
N ALA A 217 -4.43 2.71 -1.07
CA ALA A 217 -3.76 2.67 -2.35
C ALA A 217 -2.80 1.47 -2.44
N CYS A 218 -2.74 0.89 -3.63
CA CYS A 218 -1.60 0.11 -4.09
C CYS A 218 -0.36 1.01 -4.14
N ASP A 219 0.82 0.45 -4.30
CA ASP A 219 1.92 1.24 -4.84
C ASP A 219 1.48 1.81 -6.18
N THR A 220 1.67 3.11 -6.35
CA THR A 220 1.21 3.79 -7.55
C THR A 220 2.06 5.01 -7.88
N GLY A 221 2.20 5.29 -9.17
CA GLY A 221 2.58 6.60 -9.67
C GLY A 221 1.36 7.50 -9.88
N TYR A 222 1.59 8.76 -10.22
CA TYR A 222 0.53 9.67 -10.64
C TYR A 222 -0.01 9.30 -12.03
N GLY A 223 -1.33 9.46 -12.23
CA GLY A 223 -2.01 9.28 -13.51
C GLY A 223 -3.40 9.92 -13.53
N GLU A 224 -3.89 10.27 -14.72
CA GLU A 224 -5.20 10.91 -14.93
C GLU A 224 -6.38 10.09 -14.39
N ILE A 225 -6.19 8.79 -14.23
CA ILE A 225 -7.22 7.90 -13.65
C ILE A 225 -7.72 8.38 -12.29
N TYR A 226 -6.89 9.07 -11.49
CA TYR A 226 -7.30 9.55 -10.17
C TYR A 226 -8.33 10.66 -10.22
N LYS A 227 -8.35 11.47 -11.28
CA LYS A 227 -9.43 12.44 -11.53
C LYS A 227 -10.76 11.72 -11.81
N GLU A 228 -10.73 10.71 -12.69
CA GLU A 228 -11.92 9.91 -13.01
C GLU A 228 -12.46 9.19 -11.76
N LEU A 229 -11.56 8.64 -10.93
CA LEU A 229 -11.92 8.00 -9.66
C LEU A 229 -12.50 9.01 -8.66
N GLY A 230 -11.95 10.23 -8.60
CA GLY A 230 -12.46 11.31 -7.75
C GLY A 230 -13.82 11.84 -8.19
N GLU A 231 -14.10 11.84 -9.50
CA GLU A 231 -15.41 12.17 -10.04
C GLU A 231 -16.46 11.10 -9.71
N THR A 232 -16.06 9.83 -9.78
CA THR A 232 -16.98 8.69 -9.62
C THR A 232 -17.20 8.32 -8.15
N TYR A 233 -16.16 8.29 -7.35
CA TYR A 233 -16.18 7.76 -5.98
C TYR A 233 -15.99 8.83 -4.90
N GLY A 234 -15.46 10.01 -5.25
CA GLY A 234 -15.21 11.08 -4.30
C GLY A 234 -16.50 11.71 -3.74
N PRO A 235 -16.40 12.48 -2.66
CA PRO A 235 -15.17 12.69 -1.89
C PRO A 235 -14.75 11.45 -1.09
N ILE A 236 -13.43 11.26 -0.95
CA ILE A 236 -12.83 10.21 -0.12
C ILE A 236 -12.52 10.80 1.26
N ASP A 237 -12.91 10.14 2.34
CA ASP A 237 -12.64 10.66 3.70
C ASP A 237 -11.16 10.54 4.06
N LEU A 238 -10.52 9.40 3.73
CA LEU A 238 -9.11 9.16 3.95
C LEU A 238 -8.48 8.42 2.77
N THR A 239 -7.43 8.98 2.18
CA THR A 239 -6.57 8.27 1.23
C THR A 239 -5.26 7.88 1.91
N MET A 240 -4.96 6.57 1.96
CA MET A 240 -3.71 6.00 2.43
C MET A 240 -2.85 5.71 1.20
N ILE A 241 -1.69 6.39 1.04
CA ILE A 241 -0.93 6.36 -0.22
C ILE A 241 0.57 6.34 0.02
N ASN A 242 1.31 5.66 -0.88
CA ASN A 242 2.76 5.61 -0.86
C ASN A 242 3.39 7.00 -1.02
N ILE A 243 4.34 7.33 -0.13
CA ILE A 243 5.14 8.56 -0.18
C ILE A 243 6.65 8.28 -0.25
N GLY A 244 7.05 7.01 -0.30
CA GLY A 244 8.44 6.54 -0.39
C GLY A 244 8.72 5.73 -1.66
N ALA A 245 9.97 5.30 -1.81
CA ALA A 245 10.46 4.55 -2.96
C ALA A 245 10.37 5.31 -4.31
N TYR A 246 10.75 6.59 -4.31
CA TYR A 246 10.64 7.44 -5.50
C TYR A 246 11.98 7.86 -6.11
N ASN A 247 13.11 7.76 -5.40
CA ASN A 247 14.42 8.19 -5.92
C ASN A 247 15.23 7.02 -6.46
N PHE A 248 15.09 6.74 -7.74
CA PHE A 248 15.86 5.71 -8.44
C PHE A 248 17.00 6.29 -9.28
N LYS A 249 17.35 7.57 -9.11
CA LYS A 249 18.50 8.15 -9.82
C LYS A 249 19.80 7.42 -9.45
N PRO A 250 20.70 7.16 -10.39
CA PRO A 250 20.65 7.53 -11.82
C PRO A 250 20.07 6.44 -12.74
N MET A 251 19.35 5.43 -12.22
CA MET A 251 18.74 4.41 -13.08
C MET A 251 17.62 4.99 -13.94
N PHE A 252 16.79 5.82 -13.32
CA PHE A 252 15.69 6.51 -13.96
C PHE A 252 15.67 7.97 -13.49
N ASP A 253 15.44 8.92 -14.39
CA ASP A 253 15.32 10.33 -14.04
C ASP A 253 14.07 10.60 -13.19
N LYS A 254 12.99 9.86 -13.45
CA LYS A 254 11.72 9.90 -12.73
C LYS A 254 11.15 8.50 -12.62
N THR A 255 10.67 8.12 -11.44
CA THR A 255 9.79 6.95 -11.33
C THR A 255 8.40 7.30 -11.84
N ILE A 256 7.71 6.33 -12.41
CA ILE A 256 6.33 6.47 -12.86
C ILE A 256 5.39 5.51 -12.12
N TYR A 257 5.93 4.69 -11.23
CA TYR A 257 5.21 3.64 -10.50
C TYR A 257 5.15 3.88 -8.99
N HIS A 258 5.79 4.95 -8.52
CA HIS A 258 5.71 5.42 -7.14
C HIS A 258 5.58 6.93 -7.14
N THR A 259 4.66 7.45 -6.35
CA THR A 259 4.51 8.89 -6.15
C THR A 259 5.65 9.44 -5.29
N THR A 260 6.12 10.65 -5.62
CA THR A 260 6.80 11.49 -4.64
C THR A 260 5.79 11.95 -3.59
N PRO A 261 6.22 12.47 -2.43
CA PRO A 261 5.30 13.04 -1.44
C PRO A 261 4.33 14.08 -2.01
N GLU A 262 4.82 14.93 -2.92
CA GLU A 262 4.01 15.95 -3.61
C GLU A 262 3.00 15.33 -4.59
N GLU A 263 3.43 14.32 -5.35
CA GLU A 263 2.52 13.61 -6.27
C GLU A 263 1.46 12.82 -5.50
N ALA A 264 1.76 12.30 -4.31
CA ALA A 264 0.78 11.65 -3.44
C ALA A 264 -0.32 12.62 -2.99
N LEU A 265 0.05 13.86 -2.62
CA LEU A 265 -0.91 14.91 -2.32
C LEU A 265 -1.74 15.31 -3.55
N ASN A 266 -1.12 15.35 -4.73
CA ASN A 266 -1.84 15.62 -5.98
C ASN A 266 -2.86 14.51 -6.32
N VAL A 267 -2.49 13.24 -6.14
CA VAL A 267 -3.43 12.11 -6.27
C VAL A 267 -4.61 12.26 -5.31
N ALA A 268 -4.33 12.61 -4.05
CA ALA A 268 -5.38 12.81 -3.06
C ALA A 268 -6.30 14.00 -3.39
N GLN A 269 -5.74 15.08 -3.95
CA GLN A 269 -6.52 16.23 -4.45
C GLN A 269 -7.46 15.79 -5.59
N ASP A 270 -6.94 15.04 -6.57
CA ASP A 270 -7.73 14.51 -7.69
C ASP A 270 -8.85 13.58 -7.21
N LEU A 271 -8.60 12.79 -6.16
CA LEU A 271 -9.59 11.93 -5.49
C LEU A 271 -10.61 12.71 -4.64
N LYS A 272 -10.47 14.04 -4.52
CA LYS A 272 -11.26 14.89 -3.62
C LYS A 272 -11.20 14.39 -2.17
N SER A 273 -9.99 13.98 -1.75
CA SER A 273 -9.76 13.45 -0.40
C SER A 273 -9.83 14.55 0.64
N LYS A 274 -10.46 14.25 1.78
CA LYS A 274 -10.48 15.17 2.92
C LYS A 274 -9.17 15.12 3.69
N LYS A 275 -8.61 13.90 3.87
CA LYS A 275 -7.36 13.65 4.58
C LYS A 275 -6.50 12.65 3.84
N VAL A 276 -5.19 12.70 4.06
CA VAL A 276 -4.21 11.84 3.39
C VAL A 276 -3.25 11.26 4.43
N LEU A 277 -3.11 9.94 4.44
CA LEU A 277 -2.15 9.22 5.29
C LEU A 277 -1.01 8.69 4.45
N GLY A 278 0.20 9.22 4.68
CA GLY A 278 1.40 8.79 3.98
C GLY A 278 1.90 7.44 4.48
N MET A 279 2.11 6.47 3.58
CA MET A 279 2.61 5.13 3.87
C MET A 279 3.79 4.73 2.97
N HIS A 280 4.24 3.49 3.05
CA HIS A 280 5.30 2.89 2.21
C HIS A 280 6.66 3.57 2.37
N TRP A 281 6.98 4.00 3.60
CA TRP A 281 8.25 4.61 3.98
C TRP A 281 8.72 4.06 5.34
N GLY A 282 9.91 4.43 5.79
CA GLY A 282 10.35 4.15 7.17
C GLY A 282 10.60 2.68 7.52
N THR A 283 10.60 1.75 6.57
CA THR A 283 10.70 0.31 6.83
C THR A 283 11.78 -0.40 6.03
N PHE A 284 11.77 -0.26 4.70
CA PHE A 284 12.74 -0.86 3.78
C PHE A 284 13.46 0.24 3.00
N VAL A 285 14.75 0.03 2.72
CA VAL A 285 15.47 0.89 1.77
C VAL A 285 15.25 0.34 0.36
N LEU A 286 14.27 0.87 -0.34
CA LEU A 286 13.92 0.44 -1.70
C LEU A 286 14.60 1.30 -2.77
N SER A 287 14.86 2.57 -2.47
CA SER A 287 15.42 3.59 -3.36
C SER A 287 16.50 4.41 -2.66
N LEU A 288 16.82 5.60 -3.12
CA LEU A 288 18.00 6.38 -2.68
C LEU A 288 17.65 7.66 -1.91
N GLU A 289 16.38 7.99 -1.72
CA GLU A 289 16.01 9.10 -0.82
C GLU A 289 16.41 8.81 0.63
N PRO A 290 16.78 9.83 1.41
CA PRO A 290 16.94 9.70 2.86
C PRO A 290 15.66 9.17 3.50
N ILE A 291 15.77 8.19 4.41
CA ILE A 291 14.60 7.48 4.94
C ILE A 291 13.60 8.36 5.69
N MET A 292 14.02 9.51 6.18
CA MET A 292 13.16 10.49 6.88
C MET A 292 12.75 11.68 5.97
N GLU A 293 13.17 11.72 4.72
CA GLU A 293 12.78 12.77 3.76
C GLU A 293 11.28 12.69 3.39
N PRO A 294 10.69 11.50 3.10
CA PRO A 294 9.31 11.40 2.66
C PRO A 294 8.30 12.07 3.58
N PRO A 295 8.26 11.82 4.91
CA PRO A 295 7.29 12.45 5.80
C PRO A 295 7.48 13.96 5.95
N ILE A 296 8.73 14.46 5.87
CA ILE A 296 9.03 15.89 5.95
C ILE A 296 8.46 16.59 4.71
N ARG A 297 8.84 16.14 3.50
CA ARG A 297 8.35 16.71 2.24
C ARG A 297 6.83 16.65 2.12
N PHE A 298 6.23 15.56 2.60
CA PHE A 298 4.79 15.38 2.59
C PHE A 298 4.08 16.44 3.42
N LYS A 299 4.53 16.65 4.66
CA LYS A 299 3.99 17.68 5.56
C LYS A 299 4.22 19.10 5.03
N ASP A 300 5.43 19.39 4.55
CA ASP A 300 5.80 20.72 4.07
C ASP A 300 5.08 21.11 2.77
N SER A 301 4.65 20.13 1.99
CA SER A 301 3.95 20.36 0.73
C SER A 301 2.43 20.40 0.86
N ALA A 302 1.86 20.02 2.00
CA ALA A 302 0.42 19.84 2.17
C ALA A 302 -0.41 21.07 1.73
N GLU A 303 -0.08 22.24 2.23
CA GLU A 303 -0.82 23.49 1.96
C GLU A 303 -0.82 23.86 0.47
N LYS A 304 0.28 23.57 -0.24
CA LYS A 304 0.39 23.81 -1.68
C LYS A 304 -0.62 22.98 -2.49
N TYR A 305 -1.03 21.83 -1.97
CA TYR A 305 -2.00 20.92 -2.59
C TYR A 305 -3.40 21.00 -1.95
N GLY A 306 -3.66 22.06 -1.17
CA GLY A 306 -4.99 22.35 -0.62
C GLY A 306 -5.35 21.57 0.65
N PHE A 307 -4.37 20.96 1.32
CA PHE A 307 -4.56 20.28 2.60
C PHE A 307 -3.98 21.11 3.74
N ASN A 308 -4.68 21.20 4.87
CA ASN A 308 -4.04 21.68 6.09
C ASN A 308 -2.94 20.69 6.52
N LYS A 309 -1.97 21.14 7.30
CA LYS A 309 -0.88 20.27 7.78
C LYS A 309 -1.40 19.10 8.62
N GLU A 310 -2.50 19.28 9.32
CA GLU A 310 -3.15 18.25 10.12
C GLU A 310 -3.81 17.16 9.24
N ASP A 311 -4.27 17.53 8.05
CA ASP A 311 -4.96 16.63 7.12
C ASP A 311 -3.97 15.76 6.30
N ALA A 312 -2.69 16.18 6.21
CA ALA A 312 -1.59 15.36 5.70
C ALA A 312 -0.97 14.55 6.85
N ILE A 313 -1.49 13.37 7.11
CA ILE A 313 -1.21 12.57 8.29
C ILE A 313 0.02 11.70 8.09
N ILE A 314 0.88 11.64 9.10
CA ILE A 314 2.03 10.74 9.19
C ILE A 314 1.94 9.99 10.51
N PHE A 315 1.88 8.67 10.43
CA PHE A 315 1.92 7.80 11.60
C PHE A 315 3.35 7.43 11.98
N LYS A 316 3.54 7.10 13.24
CA LYS A 316 4.68 6.33 13.75
C LYS A 316 4.40 4.85 13.55
N ILE A 317 5.44 4.04 13.32
CA ILE A 317 5.26 2.58 13.28
C ILE A 317 4.74 2.11 14.65
N GLY A 318 3.58 1.47 14.65
CA GLY A 318 2.86 1.06 15.87
C GLY A 318 1.80 2.05 16.34
N GLU A 319 1.61 3.18 15.66
CA GLU A 319 0.55 4.11 16.03
C GLU A 319 -0.83 3.50 15.76
N VAL A 320 -1.68 3.55 16.80
CA VAL A 320 -3.08 3.12 16.77
C VAL A 320 -3.94 4.35 16.99
N SER A 321 -4.73 4.73 16.01
CA SER A 321 -5.61 5.90 16.08
C SER A 321 -7.07 5.51 15.89
N PRO A 322 -7.97 5.89 16.81
CA PRO A 322 -9.40 5.78 16.57
C PRO A 322 -9.82 6.55 15.32
N LEU A 323 -10.74 5.98 14.56
CA LEU A 323 -11.15 6.53 13.27
C LEU A 323 -11.87 7.87 13.41
N ASP A 324 -12.61 8.09 14.49
CA ASP A 324 -13.29 9.35 14.81
C ASP A 324 -12.32 10.53 15.08
N LYS A 325 -11.07 10.24 15.44
CA LYS A 325 -10.01 11.24 15.57
C LYS A 325 -9.29 11.53 14.24
N LEU A 326 -9.38 10.58 13.31
CA LEU A 326 -8.77 10.71 12.00
C LEU A 326 -9.72 11.39 11.00
N LEU A 327 -11.02 11.17 11.10
CA LEU A 327 -12.06 11.61 10.18
C LEU A 327 -13.07 12.53 10.84
#